data_632ca635effbf123466b88c727958ad6
#
_entry.id   632ca635effbf123466b88c727958ad6
#
_cell.length_a   1.000
_cell.length_b   1.000
_cell.length_c   1.000
_cell.angle_alpha   90.00
_cell.angle_beta   90.00
_cell.angle_gamma   90.00
#
_symmetry.space_group_name_H-M   'P 1'
#
loop_
_entity.id
_entity.type
_entity.pdbx_description
1 polymer ?
#
loop_
_entity_poly.entity_id
_entity_poly.type
_entity_poly.pdbx_seq_one_letter_code
_entity_poly.pdbx_strand_id
1 'polypeptide(L)' 'MKEAAIILTCGIFNSRNAKTAFGLVRNSEQYEILAVIDQNFAGQDAGEFVDRKFLEIPIHATINDFLRA' A
#
# COMPACT_ATOMS: atom_id res chain seq x y z
N MET A 1 8.65 15.80 -9.73
CA MET A 1 8.57 14.36 -10.00
C MET A 1 8.55 13.57 -8.71
N LYS A 2 7.64 12.62 -8.57
CA LYS A 2 7.55 11.80 -7.37
C LYS A 2 8.52 10.63 -7.47
N GLU A 3 9.07 10.22 -6.33
CA GLU A 3 9.87 9.02 -6.26
C GLU A 3 8.97 7.80 -6.06
N ALA A 4 9.29 6.69 -6.73
CA ALA A 4 8.55 5.44 -6.57
C ALA A 4 8.87 4.83 -5.21
N ALA A 5 7.86 4.31 -4.54
CA ALA A 5 8.01 3.71 -3.21
C ALA A 5 7.02 2.58 -3.00
N ILE A 6 7.37 1.67 -2.11
CA ILE A 6 6.44 0.66 -1.60
C ILE A 6 6.33 0.80 -0.09
N ILE A 7 5.21 0.38 0.46
CA ILE A 7 4.95 0.50 1.89
C ILE A 7 4.94 -0.89 2.53
N LEU A 8 5.68 -1.06 3.60
CA LEU A 8 5.76 -2.31 4.35
C LEU A 8 4.98 -2.16 5.66
N THR A 9 3.87 -2.86 5.81
CA THR A 9 3.06 -2.80 7.02
C THR A 9 3.04 -4.10 7.83
N CYS A 10 3.50 -5.19 7.24
CA CYS A 10 3.73 -6.46 7.95
C CYS A 10 2.54 -6.96 8.76
N GLY A 11 1.35 -6.88 8.19
CA GLY A 11 0.14 -7.41 8.81
C GLY A 11 -0.67 -6.41 9.62
N ILE A 12 -0.23 -5.15 9.69
CA ILE A 12 -0.92 -4.14 10.51
C ILE A 12 -1.54 -3.01 9.68
N PHE A 13 -1.75 -3.23 8.38
CA PHE A 13 -2.24 -2.17 7.51
C PHE A 13 -3.59 -1.59 7.95
N ASN A 14 -4.42 -2.40 8.60
CA ASN A 14 -5.73 -1.94 9.08
C ASN A 14 -5.70 -1.42 10.52
N SER A 15 -4.54 -1.33 11.16
CA SER A 15 -4.44 -0.92 12.56
C SER A 15 -4.27 0.59 12.70
N ARG A 16 -4.44 1.08 13.93
CA ARG A 16 -4.18 2.48 14.24
C ARG A 16 -2.72 2.86 13.96
N ASN A 17 -1.82 1.90 14.07
CA ASN A 17 -0.40 2.13 13.84
C ASN A 17 -0.05 2.32 12.37
N ALA A 18 -0.99 2.06 11.48
CA ALA A 18 -0.80 2.22 10.03
C ALA A 18 -1.28 3.58 9.50
N LYS A 19 -1.56 4.55 10.35
CA LYS A 19 -2.06 5.86 9.92
C LYS A 19 -1.13 6.55 8.93
N THR A 20 0.18 6.44 9.12
CA THR A 20 1.14 7.03 8.19
C THR A 20 1.04 6.36 6.82
N ALA A 21 0.91 5.04 6.79
CA ALA A 21 0.73 4.30 5.55
C ALA A 21 -0.57 4.72 4.84
N PHE A 22 -1.66 4.89 5.60
CA PHE A 22 -2.93 5.35 5.05
C PHE A 22 -2.79 6.73 4.40
N GLY A 23 -2.11 7.65 5.06
CA GLY A 23 -1.88 8.98 4.53
C GLY A 23 -1.07 8.94 3.23
N LEU A 24 -0.05 8.09 3.17
CA LEU A 24 0.75 7.93 1.96
C LEU A 24 -0.06 7.35 0.80
N VAL A 25 -0.95 6.40 1.07
CA VAL A 25 -1.81 5.82 0.04
C VAL A 25 -2.80 6.86 -0.48
N ARG A 26 -3.40 7.63 0.41
CA ARG A 26 -4.41 8.62 0.02
C ARG A 26 -3.83 9.74 -0.82
N ASN A 27 -2.73 10.30 -0.38
CA ASN A 27 -2.17 11.47 -1.05
C ASN A 27 -0.74 11.69 -0.60
N SER A 28 0.20 11.41 -1.47
CA SER A 28 1.59 11.74 -1.24
C SER A 28 2.09 12.63 -2.36
N GLU A 29 2.60 13.80 -2.03
CA GLU A 29 3.18 14.70 -3.01
C GLU A 29 4.63 14.30 -3.34
N GLN A 30 5.27 13.59 -2.45
CA GLN A 30 6.68 13.23 -2.56
C GLN A 30 6.90 11.85 -3.20
N TYR A 31 5.98 10.91 -2.98
CA TYR A 31 6.15 9.53 -3.42
C TYR A 31 5.00 9.07 -4.29
N GLU A 32 5.34 8.27 -5.31
CA GLU A 32 4.36 7.49 -6.05
C GLU A 32 4.34 6.09 -5.42
N ILE A 33 3.24 5.75 -4.77
CA ILE A 33 3.14 4.47 -4.09
C ILE A 33 2.77 3.39 -5.09
N LEU A 34 3.67 2.44 -5.31
CA LEU A 34 3.48 1.37 -6.29
C LEU A 34 2.73 0.18 -5.72
N ALA A 35 2.90 -0.10 -4.43
CA ALA A 35 2.29 -1.25 -3.80
C ALA A 35 2.38 -1.14 -2.28
N VAL A 36 1.57 -1.93 -1.60
CA VAL A 36 1.68 -2.15 -0.16
C VAL A 36 2.02 -3.62 0.05
N ILE A 37 2.91 -3.91 0.98
CA ILE A 37 3.28 -5.27 1.33
C ILE A 37 2.65 -5.61 2.68
N ASP A 38 1.65 -6.47 2.66
CA ASP A 38 0.98 -6.88 3.88
C ASP A 38 0.34 -8.25 3.67
N GLN A 39 0.84 -9.24 4.38
CA GLN A 39 0.42 -10.63 4.21
C GLN A 39 -1.04 -10.87 4.55
N ASN A 40 -1.63 -10.04 5.40
CA ASN A 40 -3.02 -10.22 5.82
C ASN A 40 -4.03 -9.64 4.84
N PHE A 41 -3.60 -8.78 3.93
CA PHE A 41 -4.48 -8.06 3.02
C PHE A 41 -4.10 -8.23 1.55
N ALA A 42 -3.27 -9.20 1.25
CA ALA A 42 -2.84 -9.46 -0.13
C ALA A 42 -4.05 -9.73 -1.03
N GLY A 43 -3.96 -9.28 -2.27
CA GLY A 43 -5.02 -9.46 -3.26
C GLY A 43 -6.03 -8.32 -3.30
N GLN A 44 -5.94 -7.35 -2.38
CA GLN A 44 -6.82 -6.19 -2.35
C GLN A 44 -6.13 -4.97 -2.93
N ASP A 45 -6.91 -3.93 -3.23
CA ASP A 45 -6.36 -2.63 -3.60
C ASP A 45 -6.23 -1.77 -2.35
N ALA A 46 -5.07 -1.13 -2.15
CA ALA A 46 -4.85 -0.31 -0.97
C ALA A 46 -5.77 0.91 -0.93
N GLY A 47 -6.05 1.50 -2.09
CA GLY A 47 -6.96 2.64 -2.16
C GLY A 47 -8.38 2.28 -1.75
N GLU A 48 -8.90 1.15 -2.19
CA GLU A 48 -10.22 0.68 -1.79
C GLU A 48 -10.28 0.40 -0.30
N PHE A 49 -9.23 -0.15 0.25
CA PHE A 49 -9.16 -0.46 1.67
C PHE A 49 -9.19 0.80 2.54
N VAL A 50 -8.45 1.83 2.12
CA VAL A 50 -8.29 3.07 2.91
C VAL A 50 -9.41 4.05 2.66
N ASP A 51 -9.80 4.24 1.39
CA ASP A 51 -10.69 5.32 0.97
C ASP A 51 -11.87 4.85 0.13
N ARG A 52 -12.05 3.55 -0.03
CA ARG A 52 -13.08 2.96 -0.90
C ARG A 52 -12.98 3.45 -2.35
N LYS A 53 -11.77 3.80 -2.76
CA LYS A 53 -11.47 4.25 -4.12
C LYS A 53 -10.41 3.35 -4.72
N PHE A 54 -10.68 2.79 -5.88
CA PHE A 54 -9.68 1.99 -6.57
C PHE A 54 -8.57 2.89 -7.11
N LEU A 55 -7.39 2.80 -6.53
CA LEU A 55 -6.24 3.62 -6.91
C LEU A 55 -5.16 2.83 -7.66
N GLU A 56 -5.42 1.56 -7.97
CA GLU A 56 -4.45 0.68 -8.62
C GLU A 56 -3.16 0.53 -7.81
N ILE A 57 -3.30 0.47 -6.48
CA ILE A 57 -2.18 0.22 -5.58
C ILE A 57 -2.37 -1.18 -4.98
N PRO A 58 -1.79 -2.22 -5.59
CA PRO A 58 -2.03 -3.58 -5.14
C PRO A 58 -1.38 -3.85 -3.79
N ILE A 59 -1.98 -4.75 -3.03
CA ILE A 59 -1.39 -5.26 -1.80
C ILE A 59 -0.87 -6.66 -2.08
N HIS A 60 0.43 -6.86 -1.88
CA HIS A 60 1.09 -8.16 -2.07
C HIS A 60 1.48 -8.73 -0.71
N ALA A 61 1.52 -10.06 -0.62
CA ALA A 61 1.89 -10.72 0.62
C ALA A 61 3.36 -10.53 0.97
N THR A 62 4.23 -10.50 -0.03
CA THR A 62 5.68 -10.37 0.15
C THR A 62 6.27 -9.47 -0.91
N ILE A 63 7.49 -8.99 -0.66
CA ILE A 63 8.24 -8.22 -1.65
C ILE A 63 8.49 -9.06 -2.91
N ASN A 64 8.77 -10.35 -2.74
CA ASN A 64 8.98 -11.23 -3.89
C ASN A 64 7.76 -11.30 -4.79
N ASP A 65 6.56 -11.34 -4.22
CA ASP A 65 5.33 -11.32 -5.00
C ASP A 65 5.22 -10.02 -5.79
N PHE A 66 5.56 -8.89 -5.19
CA PHE A 66 5.57 -7.61 -5.87
C PHE A 66 6.56 -7.61 -7.04
N LEU A 67 7.75 -8.14 -6.84
CA LEU A 67 8.78 -8.14 -7.88
C LEU A 67 8.45 -9.04 -9.07
N ARG A 68 7.58 -10.03 -8.86
CA ARG A 68 7.13 -10.94 -9.93
C ARG A 68 5.94 -10.43 -10.71
N ALA A 69 5.26 -9.44 -10.17
CA ALA A 69 4.05 -8.93 -10.78
C ALA A 69 4.32 -8.11 -12.05
#